data_8cb5111489b09b7012e761538dd041c9
#
_entry.id   8cb5111489b09b7012e761538dd041c9
#
_cell.length_a   1.000
_cell.length_b   1.000
_cell.length_c   1.000
_cell.angle_alpha   90.00
_cell.angle_beta   90.00
_cell.angle_gamma   90.00
#
_symmetry.space_group_name_H-M   'P 1'
#
loop_
_entity.id
_entity.type
_entity.pdbx_description
1 polymer ?
#
loop_
_entity_poly.entity_id
_entity_poly.type
_entity_poly.pdbx_seq_one_letter_code
_entity_poly.pdbx_strand_id
1 'polypeptide(L)'
;MKQTRSPLYPIFLFVIINLIIFTLSRLGLAIWQADRVSAVAGWGQLFLQGLRMDIVALCYLFGVPALFTVLFHNSRIWKMILRIWLTLGSVFILFMELATPAFIETYDFRPNRLFIEYLIYPKEVFSMLMEGHLTAVIFSLIFTVVAFFCYWKLSGYAVRNLRPMSWKWRPVVALLVIAVAFLGARSSFQHRGVNPAMVAFSSDGLVNSLVLNSGYSVLYAAQQFKDEGASSEAYGKMDTDEMLRIVKASRGR
;
A
#
# COMPACT_ATOMS: atom_id res chain seq x y z
N MET A 1 36.22 -14.23 6.81
CA MET A 1 34.95 -14.98 7.06
C MET A 1 33.81 -14.31 6.32
N LYS A 2 33.16 -15.01 5.36
CA LYS A 2 31.96 -14.44 4.71
C LYS A 2 30.83 -14.43 5.71
N GLN A 3 30.37 -13.26 6.11
CA GLN A 3 29.21 -13.12 6.99
C GLN A 3 27.96 -13.76 6.35
N THR A 4 27.50 -14.86 6.93
CA THR A 4 26.28 -15.56 6.49
C THR A 4 25.08 -14.94 7.18
N ARG A 5 24.04 -14.61 6.42
CA ARG A 5 22.83 -13.91 6.88
C ARG A 5 21.67 -14.88 7.04
N SER A 6 20.76 -14.58 7.97
CA SER A 6 19.51 -15.33 8.10
C SER A 6 18.74 -15.35 6.76
N PRO A 7 18.03 -16.42 6.41
CA PRO A 7 17.18 -16.45 5.21
C PRO A 7 16.16 -15.32 5.14
N LEU A 8 15.60 -14.91 6.27
CA LEU A 8 14.62 -13.81 6.35
C LEU A 8 15.24 -12.40 6.39
N TYR A 9 16.59 -12.30 6.44
CA TYR A 9 17.26 -11.00 6.47
C TYR A 9 16.83 -10.04 5.36
N PRO A 10 16.67 -10.44 4.08
CA PRO A 10 16.25 -9.54 3.02
C PRO A 10 14.85 -8.96 3.28
N ILE A 11 13.92 -9.79 3.73
CA ILE A 11 12.56 -9.38 4.06
C ILE A 11 12.58 -8.36 5.19
N PHE A 12 13.26 -8.69 6.30
CA PHE A 12 13.33 -7.83 7.47
C PHE A 12 13.96 -6.47 7.18
N LEU A 13 15.05 -6.46 6.39
CA LEU A 13 15.71 -5.24 5.94
C LEU A 13 14.74 -4.33 5.16
N PHE A 14 14.01 -4.89 4.19
CA PHE A 14 13.08 -4.14 3.37
C PHE A 14 11.82 -3.71 4.12
N VAL A 15 11.34 -4.50 5.08
CA VAL A 15 10.26 -4.09 6.00
C VAL A 15 10.68 -2.85 6.78
N ILE A 16 11.88 -2.84 7.38
CA ILE A 16 12.37 -1.69 8.14
C ILE A 16 12.53 -0.46 7.25
N ILE A 17 13.13 -0.61 6.06
CA ILE A 17 13.33 0.53 5.15
C ILE A 17 11.98 1.14 4.74
N ASN A 18 11.01 0.31 4.34
CA ASN A 18 9.70 0.81 3.93
C ASN A 18 8.91 1.40 5.10
N LEU A 19 9.08 0.87 6.32
CA LEU A 19 8.50 1.45 7.53
C LEU A 19 9.05 2.86 7.81
N ILE A 20 10.35 3.05 7.63
CA ILE A 20 11.00 4.36 7.75
C ILE A 20 10.44 5.32 6.69
N ILE A 21 10.29 4.86 5.44
CA ILE A 21 9.73 5.68 4.34
C ILE A 21 8.32 6.13 4.67
N PHE A 22 7.44 5.22 5.09
CA PHE A 22 6.07 5.57 5.49
C PHE A 22 6.04 6.57 6.65
N THR A 23 6.89 6.35 7.66
CA THR A 23 6.96 7.23 8.83
C THR A 23 7.47 8.63 8.44
N LEU A 24 8.51 8.72 7.62
CA LEU A 24 9.06 10.00 7.15
C LEU A 24 8.08 10.74 6.23
N SER A 25 7.41 10.03 5.32
CA SER A 25 6.37 10.60 4.46
C SER A 25 5.22 11.16 5.31
N ARG A 26 4.70 10.37 6.26
CA ARG A 26 3.64 10.82 7.17
C ARG A 26 4.08 12.01 8.01
N LEU A 27 5.30 12.01 8.52
CA LEU A 27 5.84 13.14 9.27
C LEU A 27 5.89 14.41 8.41
N GLY A 28 6.41 14.32 7.20
CA GLY A 28 6.46 15.45 6.26
C GLY A 28 5.07 15.99 5.95
N LEU A 29 4.11 15.13 5.65
CA LEU A 29 2.72 15.51 5.39
C LEU A 29 2.04 16.11 6.62
N ALA A 30 2.28 15.54 7.81
CA ALA A 30 1.72 16.05 9.06
C ALA A 30 2.29 17.44 9.43
N ILE A 31 3.58 17.67 9.18
CA ILE A 31 4.19 19.00 9.36
C ILE A 31 3.63 19.99 8.34
N TRP A 32 3.47 19.60 7.08
CA TRP A 32 2.85 20.45 6.06
C TRP A 32 1.40 20.84 6.40
N GLN A 33 0.66 19.95 7.06
CA GLN A 33 -0.74 20.16 7.48
C GLN A 33 -0.85 20.36 9.01
N ALA A 34 0.18 20.94 9.66
CA ALA A 34 0.32 20.99 11.11
C ALA A 34 -0.87 21.68 11.80
N ASP A 35 -1.41 22.74 11.20
CA ASP A 35 -2.55 23.47 11.75
C ASP A 35 -3.79 22.58 11.86
N ARG A 36 -4.10 21.79 10.84
CA ARG A 36 -5.22 20.85 10.82
C ARG A 36 -5.01 19.69 11.79
N VAL A 37 -3.81 19.11 11.81
CA VAL A 37 -3.46 18.01 12.72
C VAL A 37 -3.55 18.47 14.18
N SER A 38 -3.09 19.69 14.48
CA SER A 38 -3.14 20.29 15.82
C SER A 38 -4.56 20.67 16.25
N ALA A 39 -5.37 21.19 15.33
CA ALA A 39 -6.77 21.55 15.58
C ALA A 39 -7.62 20.36 16.09
N VAL A 40 -7.29 19.14 15.67
CA VAL A 40 -7.97 17.91 16.14
C VAL A 40 -7.19 17.16 17.21
N ALA A 41 -6.12 17.74 17.76
CA ALA A 41 -5.19 17.08 18.72
C ALA A 41 -4.68 15.70 18.22
N GLY A 42 -4.48 15.59 16.90
CA GLY A 42 -4.38 14.31 16.21
C GLY A 42 -3.00 13.67 16.16
N TRP A 43 -1.93 14.34 16.61
CA TRP A 43 -0.54 13.88 16.45
C TRP A 43 -0.30 12.45 16.95
N GLY A 44 -0.72 12.13 18.17
CA GLY A 44 -0.54 10.80 18.75
C GLY A 44 -1.30 9.70 17.98
N GLN A 45 -2.57 9.96 17.67
CA GLN A 45 -3.43 9.02 16.93
C GLN A 45 -2.94 8.81 15.51
N LEU A 46 -2.51 9.87 14.82
CA LEU A 46 -1.99 9.83 13.47
C LEU A 46 -0.80 8.87 13.35
N PHE A 47 0.17 8.96 14.25
CA PHE A 47 1.36 8.09 14.20
C PHE A 47 1.07 6.69 14.70
N LEU A 48 0.28 6.53 15.77
CA LEU A 48 -0.04 5.20 16.32
C LEU A 48 -0.86 4.36 15.35
N GLN A 49 -1.96 4.91 14.84
CA GLN A 49 -2.79 4.22 13.85
C GLN A 49 -2.07 4.11 12.50
N GLY A 50 -1.26 5.13 12.15
CA GLY A 50 -0.45 5.11 10.95
C GLY A 50 0.55 3.97 10.95
N LEU A 51 1.31 3.77 12.02
CA LEU A 51 2.22 2.63 12.17
C LEU A 51 1.48 1.30 12.03
N ARG A 52 0.29 1.20 12.58
CA ARG A 52 -0.58 0.03 12.45
C ARG A 52 -0.91 -0.25 10.98
N MET A 53 -1.33 0.78 10.22
CA MET A 53 -1.66 0.64 8.80
C MET A 53 -0.44 0.34 7.92
N ASP A 54 0.73 0.85 8.30
CA ASP A 54 1.99 0.53 7.62
C ASP A 54 2.37 -0.95 7.81
N ILE A 55 2.22 -1.48 9.02
CA ILE A 55 2.43 -2.91 9.29
C ILE A 55 1.46 -3.76 8.47
N VAL A 56 0.19 -3.37 8.37
CA VAL A 56 -0.80 -4.05 7.53
C VAL A 56 -0.33 -4.12 6.08
N ALA A 57 0.05 -2.98 5.49
CA ALA A 57 0.51 -2.90 4.10
C ALA A 57 1.76 -3.78 3.86
N LEU A 58 2.72 -3.72 4.78
CA LEU A 58 3.95 -4.51 4.69
C LEU A 58 3.71 -6.01 4.88
N CYS A 59 2.75 -6.41 5.72
CA CYS A 59 2.36 -7.82 5.86
C CYS A 59 1.70 -8.35 4.57
N TYR A 60 0.85 -7.56 3.91
CA TYR A 60 0.32 -7.93 2.60
C TYR A 60 1.42 -8.05 1.54
N LEU A 61 2.34 -7.09 1.51
CA LEU A 61 3.38 -7.05 0.47
C LEU A 61 4.46 -8.13 0.68
N PHE A 62 4.89 -8.36 1.91
CA PHE A 62 6.05 -9.20 2.22
C PHE A 62 5.73 -10.54 2.89
N GLY A 63 4.49 -10.76 3.34
CA GLY A 63 4.12 -11.99 4.04
C GLY A 63 4.30 -13.25 3.18
N VAL A 64 3.76 -13.23 1.96
CA VAL A 64 3.91 -14.34 1.00
C VAL A 64 5.37 -14.57 0.60
N PRO A 65 6.13 -13.53 0.17
CA PRO A 65 7.56 -13.69 -0.09
C PRO A 65 8.38 -14.18 1.12
N ALA A 66 8.02 -13.81 2.33
CA ALA A 66 8.68 -14.30 3.54
C ALA A 66 8.51 -15.81 3.70
N LEU A 67 7.27 -16.31 3.51
CA LEU A 67 6.98 -17.74 3.57
C LEU A 67 7.76 -18.52 2.51
N PHE A 68 7.71 -18.08 1.26
CA PHE A 68 8.45 -18.72 0.16
C PHE A 68 9.98 -18.66 0.38
N THR A 69 10.46 -17.61 1.05
CA THR A 69 11.88 -17.49 1.39
C THR A 69 12.31 -18.54 2.41
N VAL A 70 11.47 -18.89 3.38
CA VAL A 70 11.74 -19.99 4.32
C VAL A 70 11.85 -21.33 3.58
N LEU A 71 10.96 -21.56 2.60
CA LEU A 71 10.88 -22.81 1.85
C LEU A 71 12.00 -22.94 0.81
N PHE A 72 12.27 -21.89 0.04
CA PHE A 72 13.10 -21.90 -1.16
C PHE A 72 14.37 -21.04 -1.11
N HIS A 73 14.81 -20.59 0.08
CA HIS A 73 15.93 -19.66 0.26
C HIS A 73 17.22 -20.05 -0.47
N ASN A 74 17.43 -21.32 -0.77
CA ASN A 74 18.63 -21.81 -1.45
C ASN A 74 18.50 -21.81 -2.99
N SER A 75 17.30 -21.68 -3.53
CA SER A 75 17.04 -21.65 -4.97
C SER A 75 17.58 -20.34 -5.59
N ARG A 76 18.32 -20.45 -6.70
CA ARG A 76 18.79 -19.30 -7.49
C ARG A 76 17.61 -18.55 -8.11
N ILE A 77 16.61 -19.29 -8.59
CA ILE A 77 15.40 -18.74 -9.20
C ILE A 77 14.64 -17.92 -8.15
N TRP A 78 14.43 -18.49 -6.93
CA TRP A 78 13.76 -17.78 -5.87
C TRP A 78 14.49 -16.50 -5.45
N LYS A 79 15.81 -16.52 -5.33
CA LYS A 79 16.60 -15.32 -5.02
C LYS A 79 16.40 -14.22 -6.06
N MET A 80 16.27 -14.57 -7.33
CA MET A 80 16.00 -13.61 -8.40
C MET A 80 14.58 -13.05 -8.30
N ILE A 81 13.57 -13.90 -8.11
CA ILE A 81 12.18 -13.50 -7.91
C ILE A 81 12.07 -12.58 -6.69
N LEU A 82 12.67 -12.97 -5.57
CA LEU A 82 12.69 -12.17 -4.35
C LEU A 82 13.35 -10.81 -4.56
N ARG A 83 14.48 -10.77 -5.28
CA ARG A 83 15.15 -9.52 -5.63
C ARG A 83 14.24 -8.58 -6.43
N ILE A 84 13.55 -9.10 -7.45
CA ILE A 84 12.60 -8.34 -8.26
C ILE A 84 11.46 -7.84 -7.38
N TRP A 85 10.86 -8.72 -6.57
CA TRP A 85 9.74 -8.38 -5.70
C TRP A 85 10.08 -7.28 -4.68
N LEU A 86 11.21 -7.42 -3.98
CA LEU A 86 11.67 -6.42 -3.01
C LEU A 86 11.92 -5.07 -3.67
N THR A 87 12.51 -5.08 -4.87
CA THR A 87 12.78 -3.85 -5.62
C THR A 87 11.49 -3.19 -6.07
N LEU A 88 10.64 -3.91 -6.81
CA LEU A 88 9.41 -3.32 -7.39
C LEU A 88 8.41 -2.91 -6.31
N GLY A 89 8.24 -3.73 -5.26
CA GLY A 89 7.35 -3.39 -4.14
C GLY A 89 7.78 -2.12 -3.40
N SER A 90 9.10 -1.96 -3.15
CA SER A 90 9.61 -0.76 -2.49
C SER A 90 9.61 0.48 -3.38
N VAL A 91 9.86 0.30 -4.68
CA VAL A 91 9.73 1.39 -5.66
C VAL A 91 8.28 1.85 -5.75
N PHE A 92 7.32 0.93 -5.78
CA PHE A 92 5.89 1.26 -5.77
C PHE A 92 5.51 2.05 -4.52
N ILE A 93 5.93 1.61 -3.33
CA ILE A 93 5.69 2.35 -2.07
C ILE A 93 6.24 3.78 -2.18
N LEU A 94 7.51 3.92 -2.55
CA LEU A 94 8.14 5.23 -2.63
C LEU A 94 7.46 6.13 -3.67
N PHE A 95 7.16 5.60 -4.85
CA PHE A 95 6.43 6.34 -5.90
C PHE A 95 5.07 6.85 -5.40
N MET A 96 4.29 6.00 -4.74
CA MET A 96 2.99 6.38 -4.21
C MET A 96 3.08 7.47 -3.13
N GLU A 97 4.10 7.40 -2.26
CA GLU A 97 4.32 8.43 -1.26
C GLU A 97 4.84 9.76 -1.88
N LEU A 98 5.65 9.70 -2.93
CA LEU A 98 6.11 10.90 -3.66
C LEU A 98 4.98 11.58 -4.46
N ALA A 99 4.02 10.82 -4.97
CA ALA A 99 2.86 11.35 -5.68
C ALA A 99 1.80 11.97 -4.74
N THR A 100 1.85 11.61 -3.46
CA THR A 100 0.84 12.00 -2.46
C THR A 100 0.70 13.51 -2.27
N PRO A 101 1.77 14.33 -2.15
CA PRO A 101 1.61 15.77 -1.96
C PRO A 101 0.81 16.46 -3.07
N ALA A 102 1.13 16.17 -4.34
CA ALA A 102 0.42 16.74 -5.48
C ALA A 102 -1.07 16.33 -5.50
N PHE A 103 -1.37 15.10 -5.09
CA PHE A 103 -2.74 14.63 -4.99
C PHE A 103 -3.51 15.32 -3.85
N ILE A 104 -2.87 15.53 -2.69
CA ILE A 104 -3.45 16.27 -1.56
C ILE A 104 -3.73 17.73 -1.94
N GLU A 105 -2.78 18.36 -2.65
CA GLU A 105 -2.95 19.75 -3.11
C GLU A 105 -4.17 19.92 -4.00
N THR A 106 -4.47 18.92 -4.84
CA THR A 106 -5.57 18.97 -5.79
C THR A 106 -6.91 18.53 -5.19
N TYR A 107 -6.92 17.50 -4.35
CA TYR A 107 -8.14 16.81 -3.92
C TYR A 107 -8.39 16.84 -2.41
N ASP A 108 -7.50 17.42 -1.63
CA ASP A 108 -7.56 17.44 -0.15
C ASP A 108 -7.66 16.05 0.50
N PHE A 109 -7.12 15.01 -0.17
CA PHE A 109 -7.06 13.63 0.32
C PHE A 109 -5.80 12.92 -0.19
N ARG A 110 -5.37 11.84 0.49
CA ARG A 110 -4.41 10.90 -0.09
C ARG A 110 -5.00 10.18 -1.30
N PRO A 111 -4.14 9.67 -2.23
CA PRO A 111 -4.57 8.82 -3.34
C PRO A 111 -5.52 7.71 -2.86
N ASN A 112 -6.69 7.66 -3.47
CA ASN A 112 -7.79 6.80 -3.10
C ASN A 112 -8.52 6.28 -4.35
N ARG A 113 -9.84 6.10 -4.29
CA ARG A 113 -10.69 5.70 -5.41
C ARG A 113 -10.52 6.61 -6.64
N LEU A 114 -10.46 7.94 -6.43
CA LEU A 114 -10.28 8.90 -7.52
C LEU A 114 -8.99 8.63 -8.30
N PHE A 115 -7.91 8.23 -7.63
CA PHE A 115 -6.66 7.86 -8.30
C PHE A 115 -6.86 6.73 -9.31
N ILE A 116 -7.71 5.74 -8.99
CA ILE A 116 -7.99 4.62 -9.89
C ILE A 116 -8.91 5.07 -11.04
N GLU A 117 -9.93 5.87 -10.75
CA GLU A 117 -10.83 6.42 -11.75
C GLU A 117 -10.06 7.23 -12.80
N TYR A 118 -9.05 8.00 -12.38
CA TYR A 118 -8.18 8.73 -13.29
C TYR A 118 -7.29 7.84 -14.15
N LEU A 119 -6.89 6.66 -13.66
CA LEU A 119 -6.14 5.71 -14.49
C LEU A 119 -6.96 5.16 -15.67
N ILE A 120 -8.28 5.28 -15.64
CA ILE A 120 -9.18 4.91 -16.74
C ILE A 120 -9.10 5.94 -17.88
N TYR A 121 -8.72 7.20 -17.57
CA TYR A 121 -8.61 8.31 -18.51
C TYR A 121 -7.15 8.83 -18.61
N PRO A 122 -6.21 8.01 -19.13
CA PRO A 122 -4.78 8.33 -19.03
C PRO A 122 -4.37 9.56 -19.85
N LYS A 123 -5.09 9.91 -20.92
CA LYS A 123 -4.78 11.09 -21.75
C LYS A 123 -5.07 12.40 -21.02
N GLU A 124 -6.23 12.47 -20.37
CA GLU A 124 -6.69 13.61 -19.60
C GLU A 124 -5.78 13.84 -18.39
N VAL A 125 -5.43 12.76 -17.68
CA VAL A 125 -4.51 12.82 -16.53
C VAL A 125 -3.11 13.28 -16.97
N PHE A 126 -2.61 12.76 -18.09
CA PHE A 126 -1.30 13.15 -18.59
C PHE A 126 -1.27 14.65 -18.95
N SER A 127 -2.31 15.16 -19.65
CA SER A 127 -2.43 16.58 -19.97
C SER A 127 -2.45 17.45 -18.71
N MET A 128 -3.29 17.10 -17.73
CA MET A 128 -3.40 17.81 -16.46
C MET A 128 -2.06 17.83 -15.70
N LEU A 129 -1.36 16.72 -15.63
CA LEU A 129 -0.07 16.62 -14.96
C LEU A 129 1.00 17.46 -15.65
N MET A 130 1.01 17.48 -16.98
CA MET A 130 1.97 18.26 -17.77
C MET A 130 1.72 19.78 -17.70
N GLU A 131 0.45 20.19 -17.62
CA GLU A 131 0.08 21.61 -17.55
C GLU A 131 0.21 22.19 -16.13
N GLY A 132 -0.19 21.40 -15.11
CA GLY A 132 -0.29 21.91 -13.74
C GLY A 132 0.84 21.48 -12.79
N HIS A 133 1.41 20.26 -12.99
CA HIS A 133 2.30 19.64 -12.01
C HIS A 133 3.62 19.11 -12.61
N LEU A 134 4.10 19.68 -13.72
CA LEU A 134 5.27 19.20 -14.45
C LEU A 134 6.49 19.02 -13.56
N THR A 135 6.76 19.98 -12.68
CA THR A 135 7.91 19.94 -11.76
C THR A 135 7.81 18.73 -10.82
N ALA A 136 6.65 18.52 -10.21
CA ALA A 136 6.40 17.39 -9.31
C ALA A 136 6.54 16.04 -10.04
N VAL A 137 6.06 15.96 -11.27
CA VAL A 137 6.18 14.75 -12.13
C VAL A 137 7.64 14.45 -12.42
N ILE A 138 8.43 15.45 -12.84
CA ILE A 138 9.86 15.27 -13.15
C ILE A 138 10.63 14.82 -11.90
N PHE A 139 10.42 15.49 -10.76
CA PHE A 139 11.07 15.11 -9.51
C PHE A 139 10.69 13.69 -9.09
N SER A 140 9.40 13.35 -9.10
CA SER A 140 8.94 12.01 -8.75
C SER A 140 9.52 10.94 -9.67
N LEU A 141 9.62 11.21 -10.96
CA LEU A 141 10.21 10.30 -11.94
C LEU A 141 11.71 10.08 -11.68
N ILE A 142 12.48 11.17 -11.50
CA ILE A 142 13.92 11.09 -11.22
C ILE A 142 14.17 10.30 -9.92
N PHE A 143 13.45 10.65 -8.83
CA PHE A 143 13.59 9.95 -7.56
C PHE A 143 13.21 8.47 -7.68
N THR A 144 12.16 8.15 -8.43
CA THR A 144 11.72 6.76 -8.65
C THR A 144 12.79 5.96 -9.41
N VAL A 145 13.38 6.54 -10.45
CA VAL A 145 14.47 5.89 -11.22
C VAL A 145 15.71 5.68 -10.36
N VAL A 146 16.13 6.69 -9.61
CA VAL A 146 17.25 6.57 -8.67
C VAL A 146 16.99 5.51 -7.61
N ALA A 147 15.79 5.53 -7.02
CA ALA A 147 15.36 4.54 -6.04
C ALA A 147 15.36 3.10 -6.62
N PHE A 148 14.90 2.93 -7.86
CA PHE A 148 14.96 1.62 -8.52
C PHE A 148 16.37 1.06 -8.54
N PHE A 149 17.37 1.83 -8.95
CA PHE A 149 18.75 1.38 -8.97
C PHE A 149 19.32 1.14 -7.57
N CYS A 150 18.99 2.00 -6.61
CA CYS A 150 19.39 1.81 -5.21
C CYS A 150 18.80 0.50 -4.63
N TYR A 151 17.49 0.28 -4.78
CA TYR A 151 16.82 -0.93 -4.31
C TYR A 151 17.30 -2.18 -5.05
N TRP A 152 17.58 -2.08 -6.35
CA TRP A 152 18.14 -3.18 -7.13
C TRP A 152 19.52 -3.60 -6.64
N LYS A 153 20.38 -2.68 -6.30
CA LYS A 153 21.70 -2.96 -5.69
C LYS A 153 21.54 -3.51 -4.28
N LEU A 154 20.69 -2.90 -3.48
CA LEU A 154 20.46 -3.30 -2.08
C LEU A 154 19.83 -4.70 -1.98
N SER A 155 18.81 -5.01 -2.78
CA SER A 155 18.17 -6.32 -2.83
C SER A 155 19.16 -7.39 -3.28
N GLY A 156 19.98 -7.09 -4.30
CA GLY A 156 21.05 -7.96 -4.73
C GLY A 156 22.09 -8.24 -3.63
N TYR A 157 22.43 -7.24 -2.83
CA TYR A 157 23.30 -7.41 -1.65
C TYR A 157 22.60 -8.22 -0.55
N ALA A 158 21.33 -7.97 -0.29
CA ALA A 158 20.58 -8.62 0.77
C ALA A 158 20.37 -10.12 0.52
N VAL A 159 20.13 -10.54 -0.73
CA VAL A 159 19.93 -11.96 -1.08
C VAL A 159 21.22 -12.77 -1.22
N ARG A 160 22.40 -12.12 -1.12
CA ARG A 160 23.70 -12.82 -1.16
C ARG A 160 23.99 -13.49 0.17
N ASN A 161 24.68 -14.65 0.11
CA ASN A 161 25.24 -15.35 1.28
C ASN A 161 24.20 -15.65 2.38
N LEU A 162 22.98 -16.03 1.99
CA LEU A 162 21.97 -16.49 2.94
C LEU A 162 22.41 -17.83 3.54
N ARG A 163 22.35 -17.94 4.86
CA ARG A 163 22.65 -19.16 5.59
C ARG A 163 21.57 -20.21 5.30
N PRO A 164 21.93 -21.48 5.00
CA PRO A 164 20.94 -22.53 4.88
C PRO A 164 20.22 -22.74 6.21
N MET A 165 18.90 -22.83 6.16
CA MET A 165 18.07 -23.17 7.33
C MET A 165 17.94 -24.69 7.43
N SER A 166 18.15 -25.22 8.63
CA SER A 166 17.96 -26.65 8.89
C SER A 166 16.51 -27.05 8.59
N TRP A 167 16.33 -28.21 7.97
CA TRP A 167 15.02 -28.76 7.62
C TRP A 167 14.06 -28.86 8.82
N LYS A 168 14.59 -29.19 9.99
CA LYS A 168 13.81 -29.33 11.23
C LYS A 168 13.13 -28.01 11.67
N TRP A 169 13.78 -26.87 11.42
CA TRP A 169 13.26 -25.56 11.82
C TRP A 169 12.35 -24.90 10.78
N ARG A 170 12.37 -25.38 9.53
CA ARG A 170 11.56 -24.76 8.46
C ARG A 170 10.07 -24.76 8.75
N PRO A 171 9.42 -25.88 9.20
CA PRO A 171 7.99 -25.86 9.49
C PRO A 171 7.64 -24.88 10.60
N VAL A 172 8.45 -24.83 11.66
CA VAL A 172 8.22 -23.94 12.80
C VAL A 172 8.32 -22.47 12.38
N VAL A 173 9.40 -22.13 11.63
CA VAL A 173 9.58 -20.75 11.15
C VAL A 173 8.53 -20.39 10.10
N ALA A 174 8.11 -21.29 9.23
CA ALA A 174 7.03 -21.07 8.26
C ALA A 174 5.71 -20.78 8.97
N LEU A 175 5.36 -21.57 10.00
CA LEU A 175 4.15 -21.35 10.80
C LEU A 175 4.18 -20.00 11.51
N LEU A 176 5.34 -19.62 12.07
CA LEU A 176 5.55 -18.32 12.70
C LEU A 176 5.38 -17.18 11.69
N VAL A 177 5.96 -17.29 10.49
CA VAL A 177 5.82 -16.30 9.41
C VAL A 177 4.35 -16.16 9.00
N ILE A 178 3.63 -17.26 8.84
CA ILE A 178 2.19 -17.25 8.52
C ILE A 178 1.42 -16.53 9.62
N ALA A 179 1.68 -16.88 10.89
CA ALA A 179 0.99 -16.28 12.03
C ALA A 179 1.25 -14.77 12.11
N VAL A 180 2.51 -14.34 11.99
CA VAL A 180 2.87 -12.91 12.02
C VAL A 180 2.28 -12.16 10.83
N ALA A 181 2.38 -12.71 9.61
CA ALA A 181 1.83 -12.08 8.42
C ALA A 181 0.30 -11.98 8.48
N PHE A 182 -0.38 -13.02 8.93
CA PHE A 182 -1.84 -13.05 9.06
C PHE A 182 -2.32 -12.08 10.14
N LEU A 183 -1.74 -12.13 11.35
CA LEU A 183 -2.12 -11.24 12.45
C LEU A 183 -1.81 -9.78 12.13
N GLY A 184 -0.66 -9.52 11.50
CA GLY A 184 -0.27 -8.20 11.08
C GLY A 184 -1.18 -7.65 9.98
N ALA A 185 -1.47 -8.43 8.95
CA ALA A 185 -2.38 -8.05 7.86
C ALA A 185 -3.82 -7.83 8.35
N ARG A 186 -4.31 -8.70 9.24
CA ARG A 186 -5.64 -8.56 9.83
C ARG A 186 -5.74 -7.36 10.76
N SER A 187 -4.75 -7.16 11.60
CA SER A 187 -4.60 -6.05 12.58
C SER A 187 -5.88 -5.67 13.34
N SER A 188 -6.81 -6.63 13.50
CA SER A 188 -8.08 -6.48 14.18
C SER A 188 -8.51 -7.81 14.80
N PHE A 189 -9.05 -7.75 16.02
CA PHE A 189 -9.70 -8.90 16.67
C PHE A 189 -11.20 -8.98 16.38
N GLN A 190 -11.75 -8.00 15.63
CA GLN A 190 -13.15 -7.98 15.22
C GLN A 190 -13.42 -9.00 14.10
N HIS A 191 -14.69 -9.22 13.75
CA HIS A 191 -15.08 -10.15 12.69
C HIS A 191 -14.44 -9.83 11.33
N ARG A 192 -14.22 -8.54 11.03
CA ARG A 192 -13.57 -8.08 9.79
C ARG A 192 -12.14 -7.59 10.06
N GLY A 193 -11.27 -7.73 9.06
CA GLY A 193 -9.95 -7.11 9.06
C GLY A 193 -10.04 -5.59 9.13
N VAL A 194 -8.93 -4.92 9.48
CA VAL A 194 -8.88 -3.47 9.56
C VAL A 194 -9.17 -2.85 8.18
N ASN A 195 -9.93 -1.77 8.19
CA ASN A 195 -10.24 -0.97 7.00
C ASN A 195 -10.05 0.53 7.29
N PRO A 196 -10.03 1.40 6.26
CA PRO A 196 -9.81 2.83 6.43
C PRO A 196 -10.77 3.51 7.42
N ALA A 197 -12.05 3.11 7.45
CA ALA A 197 -13.03 3.70 8.36
C ALA A 197 -12.75 3.40 9.85
N MET A 198 -12.10 2.27 10.15
CA MET A 198 -11.79 1.88 11.53
C MET A 198 -10.63 2.68 12.16
N VAL A 199 -9.88 3.41 11.35
CA VAL A 199 -8.73 4.22 11.82
C VAL A 199 -9.01 5.72 11.72
N ALA A 200 -10.19 6.12 11.24
CA ALA A 200 -10.67 7.50 11.31
C ALA A 200 -10.91 7.89 12.78
N PHE A 201 -10.39 9.03 13.20
CA PHE A 201 -10.44 9.47 14.59
C PHE A 201 -10.87 10.95 14.75
N SER A 202 -11.05 11.66 13.62
CA SER A 202 -11.39 13.10 13.62
C SER A 202 -12.52 13.40 12.64
N SER A 203 -13.07 14.63 12.71
CA SER A 203 -14.01 15.15 11.72
C SER A 203 -13.32 15.67 10.44
N ASP A 204 -11.99 15.82 10.44
CA ASP A 204 -11.22 16.28 9.29
C ASP A 204 -10.87 15.08 8.38
N GLY A 205 -11.40 15.09 7.17
CA GLY A 205 -11.21 14.02 6.18
C GLY A 205 -9.75 13.86 5.75
N LEU A 206 -9.01 14.97 5.55
CA LEU A 206 -7.61 14.92 5.19
C LEU A 206 -6.80 14.30 6.33
N VAL A 207 -6.96 14.76 7.57
CA VAL A 207 -6.22 14.23 8.73
C VAL A 207 -6.47 12.73 8.91
N ASN A 208 -7.71 12.26 8.73
CA ASN A 208 -8.00 10.83 8.74
C ASN A 208 -7.30 10.08 7.59
N SER A 209 -7.20 10.71 6.42
CA SER A 209 -6.50 10.10 5.28
C SER A 209 -4.98 9.99 5.49
N LEU A 210 -4.36 10.90 6.26
CA LEU A 210 -2.94 10.87 6.58
C LEU A 210 -2.53 9.66 7.44
N VAL A 211 -3.48 9.03 8.14
CA VAL A 211 -3.26 7.77 8.87
C VAL A 211 -2.84 6.64 7.93
N LEU A 212 -3.46 6.59 6.76
CA LEU A 212 -3.18 5.55 5.75
C LEU A 212 -1.82 5.80 5.07
N ASN A 213 -1.27 4.79 4.44
CA ASN A 213 -0.27 4.97 3.40
C ASN A 213 -0.94 4.87 2.03
N SER A 214 -0.38 5.57 1.04
CA SER A 214 -1.02 5.73 -0.27
C SER A 214 -1.09 4.43 -1.06
N GLY A 215 -0.11 3.54 -0.89
CA GLY A 215 -0.13 2.21 -1.51
C GLY A 215 -1.31 1.36 -1.02
N TYR A 216 -1.53 1.28 0.29
CA TYR A 216 -2.66 0.56 0.87
C TYR A 216 -4.00 1.19 0.44
N SER A 217 -4.11 2.51 0.52
CA SER A 217 -5.33 3.23 0.18
C SER A 217 -5.80 2.94 -1.25
N VAL A 218 -4.89 2.98 -2.22
CA VAL A 218 -5.19 2.70 -3.63
C VAL A 218 -5.51 1.22 -3.87
N LEU A 219 -4.75 0.30 -3.26
CA LEU A 219 -5.02 -1.13 -3.40
C LEU A 219 -6.37 -1.52 -2.78
N TYR A 220 -6.71 -0.94 -1.63
CA TYR A 220 -8.02 -1.13 -0.99
C TYR A 220 -9.16 -0.61 -1.88
N ALA A 221 -8.99 0.57 -2.47
CA ALA A 221 -9.96 1.13 -3.40
C ALA A 221 -10.11 0.28 -4.67
N ALA A 222 -9.01 -0.27 -5.21
CA ALA A 222 -9.05 -1.16 -6.37
C ALA A 222 -9.84 -2.45 -6.07
N GLN A 223 -9.71 -2.98 -4.88
CA GLN A 223 -10.50 -4.14 -4.46
C GLN A 223 -11.99 -3.80 -4.39
N GLN A 224 -12.35 -2.65 -3.79
CA GLN A 224 -13.76 -2.20 -3.75
C GLN A 224 -14.36 -2.03 -5.15
N PHE A 225 -13.62 -1.45 -6.09
CA PHE A 225 -14.05 -1.33 -7.48
C PHE A 225 -14.40 -2.67 -8.11
N LYS A 226 -13.55 -3.67 -7.88
CA LYS A 226 -13.78 -5.03 -8.38
C LYS A 226 -15.04 -5.66 -7.77
N ASP A 227 -15.25 -5.47 -6.46
CA ASP A 227 -16.38 -6.02 -5.74
C ASP A 227 -17.71 -5.34 -6.17
N GLU A 228 -17.69 -4.02 -6.43
CA GLU A 228 -18.83 -3.27 -6.99
C GLU A 228 -19.17 -3.76 -8.40
N GLY A 229 -18.17 -3.98 -9.27
CA GLY A 229 -18.38 -4.52 -10.60
C GLY A 229 -19.03 -5.90 -10.57
N ALA A 230 -18.52 -6.80 -9.72
CA ALA A 230 -19.08 -8.14 -9.56
C ALA A 230 -20.52 -8.11 -8.99
N SER A 231 -20.80 -7.18 -8.06
CA SER A 231 -22.15 -7.00 -7.52
C SER A 231 -23.13 -6.48 -8.59
N SER A 232 -22.70 -5.52 -9.40
CA SER A 232 -23.51 -4.98 -10.52
C SER A 232 -23.88 -6.04 -11.54
N GLU A 233 -22.98 -6.99 -11.84
CA GLU A 233 -23.27 -8.13 -12.71
C GLU A 233 -24.24 -9.11 -12.05
N ALA A 234 -24.14 -9.34 -10.73
CA ALA A 234 -24.99 -10.27 -10.00
C ALA A 234 -26.45 -9.80 -9.88
N TYR A 235 -26.68 -8.48 -9.78
CA TYR A 235 -28.03 -7.90 -9.74
C TYR A 235 -28.70 -7.76 -11.11
N GLY A 236 -28.01 -8.05 -12.20
CA GLY A 236 -28.50 -8.00 -13.56
C GLY A 236 -28.68 -6.55 -14.10
N LYS A 237 -28.79 -6.44 -15.40
CA LYS A 237 -29.14 -5.16 -16.05
C LYS A 237 -30.64 -5.18 -16.36
N MET A 238 -31.39 -4.35 -15.64
CA MET A 238 -32.80 -4.10 -15.99
C MET A 238 -32.84 -3.21 -17.23
N ASP A 239 -33.69 -3.51 -18.18
CA ASP A 239 -33.89 -2.68 -19.36
C ASP A 239 -34.41 -1.32 -18.93
N THR A 240 -33.89 -0.24 -19.57
CA THR A 240 -34.23 1.14 -19.21
C THR A 240 -35.73 1.40 -19.32
N ASP A 241 -36.41 0.78 -20.29
CA ASP A 241 -37.86 0.94 -20.49
C ASP A 241 -38.66 0.24 -19.39
N GLU A 242 -38.18 -0.90 -18.90
CA GLU A 242 -38.79 -1.61 -17.79
C GLU A 242 -38.59 -0.85 -16.47
N MET A 243 -37.41 -0.29 -16.25
CA MET A 243 -37.11 0.59 -15.10
C MET A 243 -38.02 1.81 -15.07
N LEU A 244 -38.19 2.49 -16.21
CA LEU A 244 -39.11 3.64 -16.35
C LEU A 244 -40.56 3.26 -16.13
N ARG A 245 -41.03 2.09 -16.54
CA ARG A 245 -42.38 1.59 -16.26
C ARG A 245 -42.61 1.40 -14.76
N ILE A 246 -41.64 0.76 -14.06
CA ILE A 246 -41.74 0.52 -12.61
C ILE A 246 -41.77 1.86 -11.85
N VAL A 247 -40.90 2.80 -12.19
CA VAL A 247 -40.84 4.14 -11.55
C VAL A 247 -42.13 4.92 -11.79
N LYS A 248 -42.69 4.88 -13.01
CA LYS A 248 -43.99 5.54 -13.31
C LYS A 248 -45.14 4.89 -12.55
N ALA A 249 -45.17 3.56 -12.44
CA ALA A 249 -46.21 2.84 -11.68
C ALA A 249 -46.13 3.10 -10.17
N SER A 250 -44.92 3.32 -9.61
CA SER A 250 -44.74 3.65 -8.20
C SER A 250 -45.13 5.11 -7.84
N ARG A 251 -45.08 6.05 -8.80
CA ARG A 251 -45.50 7.45 -8.62
C ARG A 251 -46.99 7.66 -8.76
N GLY A 252 -47.75 6.69 -9.23
CA GLY A 252 -49.20 6.75 -9.40
C GLY A 252 -50.01 6.18 -8.24
N ARG A 253 -49.35 5.89 -7.12
CA ARG A 253 -49.98 5.56 -5.83
C ARG A 253 -49.61 6.60 -4.80
#